data_121a77ece0ccddb15d32cf9fce2a87f1
#
_entry.id   121a77ece0ccddb15d32cf9fce2a87f1
#
_cell.length_a   1.000
_cell.length_b   1.000
_cell.length_c   1.000
_cell.angle_alpha   90.00
_cell.angle_beta   90.00
_cell.angle_gamma   90.00
#
_symmetry.space_group_name_H-M   'P 1'
#
loop_
_entity.id
_entity.type
_entity.pdbx_description
1 polymer ?
#
loop_
_entity_poly.entity_id
_entity_poly.type
_entity_poly.pdbx_seq_one_letter_code
_entity_poly.pdbx_strand_id
1 'polypeptide(L)'
;MKQLNGKELQGFIKQRQARQVRNLRQEYGAVPKLVIIMSKNASQAIQTYVRMKTRYAADILIDVNVQAVAQADIAAAIEQANNDSAVQGIILQLPIDDVSQTEKLCQLIAPEKDVDGLGASSTYPSATAQAIDWLLAGYNIELSDKQIAIVGRGKLVGAPLEKMWRQRGLNVQVYDKTNPATADSLQKCNVIVTATGVPHLITSEMIAPETVVVDAGTASEGGVLVGDVDDAVRQRSDITITPQKGGVGPLTYAVLFDHLIEACLRRVGKL
;
A
#
# COMPACT_ATOMS: atom_id res chain seq x y z
N MET A 1 19.71 -13.05 10.21
CA MET A 1 18.74 -12.03 9.74
C MET A 1 17.55 -12.75 9.12
N LYS A 2 16.34 -12.48 9.61
CA LYS A 2 15.08 -12.95 9.00
C LYS A 2 14.56 -11.84 8.09
N GLN A 3 14.25 -12.17 6.84
CA GLN A 3 13.70 -11.18 5.89
C GLN A 3 12.18 -11.29 5.79
N LEU A 4 11.52 -10.14 5.80
CA LEU A 4 10.08 -10.02 5.56
C LEU A 4 9.82 -9.88 4.06
N ASN A 5 9.79 -11.00 3.35
CA ASN A 5 9.67 -11.05 1.89
C ASN A 5 8.20 -10.96 1.44
N GLY A 6 7.74 -9.75 1.14
CA GLY A 6 6.36 -9.54 0.67
C GLY A 6 6.09 -10.12 -0.70
N LYS A 7 7.11 -10.29 -1.56
CA LYS A 7 6.94 -10.93 -2.86
C LYS A 7 6.59 -12.42 -2.73
N GLU A 8 7.13 -13.10 -1.73
CA GLU A 8 6.81 -14.50 -1.43
C GLU A 8 5.35 -14.63 -0.99
N LEU A 9 4.92 -13.82 -0.01
CA LEU A 9 3.53 -13.81 0.46
C LEU A 9 2.56 -13.42 -0.66
N GLN A 10 2.94 -12.45 -1.50
CA GLN A 10 2.15 -12.07 -2.69
C GLN A 10 1.88 -13.29 -3.58
N GLY A 11 2.84 -14.19 -3.75
CA GLY A 11 2.68 -15.39 -4.57
C GLY A 11 1.53 -16.30 -4.09
N PHE A 12 1.45 -16.53 -2.79
CA PHE A 12 0.36 -17.32 -2.18
C PHE A 12 -1.00 -16.62 -2.30
N ILE A 13 -1.03 -15.32 -2.00
CA ILE A 13 -2.26 -14.52 -2.10
C ILE A 13 -2.78 -14.51 -3.55
N LYS A 14 -1.89 -14.33 -4.53
CA LYS A 14 -2.21 -14.32 -5.94
C LYS A 14 -2.89 -15.61 -6.42
N GLN A 15 -2.42 -16.77 -5.95
CA GLN A 15 -3.05 -18.06 -6.25
C GLN A 15 -4.48 -18.15 -5.69
N ARG A 16 -4.69 -17.66 -4.46
CA ARG A 16 -6.03 -17.58 -3.84
C ARG A 16 -6.93 -16.67 -4.68
N GLN A 17 -6.48 -15.47 -5.01
CA GLN A 17 -7.23 -14.48 -5.79
C GLN A 17 -7.61 -15.00 -7.18
N ALA A 18 -6.70 -15.68 -7.87
CA ALA A 18 -7.00 -16.28 -9.17
C ALA A 18 -8.12 -17.34 -9.09
N ARG A 19 -8.21 -18.08 -7.98
CA ARG A 19 -9.34 -19.01 -7.74
C ARG A 19 -10.64 -18.25 -7.47
N GLN A 20 -10.61 -17.21 -6.63
CA GLN A 20 -11.77 -16.40 -6.30
C GLN A 20 -12.35 -15.73 -7.56
N VAL A 21 -11.51 -15.17 -8.43
CA VAL A 21 -11.96 -14.54 -9.69
C VAL A 21 -12.54 -15.58 -10.66
N ARG A 22 -11.96 -16.79 -10.73
CA ARG A 22 -12.57 -17.88 -11.52
C ARG A 22 -13.95 -18.26 -11.02
N ASN A 23 -14.12 -18.39 -9.72
CA ASN A 23 -15.42 -18.69 -9.13
C ASN A 23 -16.44 -17.58 -9.41
N LEU A 24 -16.06 -16.29 -9.26
CA LEU A 24 -16.91 -15.16 -9.62
C LEU A 24 -17.41 -15.24 -11.08
N ARG A 25 -16.50 -15.58 -11.99
CA ARG A 25 -16.86 -15.74 -13.42
C ARG A 25 -17.79 -16.93 -13.67
N GLN A 26 -17.51 -18.07 -13.06
CA GLN A 26 -18.24 -19.33 -13.32
C GLN A 26 -19.61 -19.36 -12.64
N GLU A 27 -19.68 -18.90 -11.39
CA GLU A 27 -20.90 -19.02 -10.58
C GLU A 27 -21.84 -17.82 -10.78
N TYR A 28 -21.28 -16.61 -11.02
CA TYR A 28 -22.07 -15.37 -11.04
C TYR A 28 -21.98 -14.60 -12.38
N GLY A 29 -21.19 -15.09 -13.34
CA GLY A 29 -20.94 -14.36 -14.58
C GLY A 29 -20.25 -13.00 -14.36
N ALA A 30 -19.68 -12.77 -13.17
CA ALA A 30 -19.11 -11.50 -12.76
C ALA A 30 -17.60 -11.47 -13.02
N VAL A 31 -17.15 -10.41 -13.69
CA VAL A 31 -15.72 -10.15 -13.95
C VAL A 31 -15.35 -8.86 -13.25
N PRO A 32 -14.47 -8.89 -12.22
CA PRO A 32 -14.02 -7.67 -11.58
C PRO A 32 -13.32 -6.76 -12.60
N LYS A 33 -13.70 -5.48 -12.62
CA LYS A 33 -13.15 -4.46 -13.52
C LYS A 33 -12.57 -3.30 -12.71
N LEU A 34 -11.31 -2.98 -12.97
CA LEU A 34 -10.57 -1.90 -12.36
C LEU A 34 -10.35 -0.76 -13.37
N VAL A 35 -10.59 0.47 -12.96
CA VAL A 35 -10.17 1.67 -13.70
C VAL A 35 -8.99 2.30 -12.98
N ILE A 36 -7.89 2.52 -13.69
CA ILE A 36 -6.73 3.27 -13.20
C ILE A 36 -6.66 4.59 -13.96
N ILE A 37 -6.85 5.70 -13.25
CA ILE A 37 -6.76 7.04 -13.80
C ILE A 37 -5.38 7.59 -13.45
N MET A 38 -4.62 8.05 -14.43
CA MET A 38 -3.30 8.64 -14.23
C MET A 38 -3.11 9.91 -15.07
N SER A 39 -2.17 10.78 -14.65
CA SER A 39 -1.80 11.90 -15.50
C SER A 39 -1.19 11.42 -16.82
N LYS A 40 -1.54 12.09 -17.93
CA LYS A 40 -0.88 11.88 -19.24
C LYS A 40 0.62 12.22 -19.21
N ASN A 41 1.03 13.08 -18.25
CA ASN A 41 2.42 13.48 -18.05
C ASN A 41 3.15 12.60 -17.01
N ALA A 42 2.53 11.48 -16.61
CA ALA A 42 3.08 10.58 -15.59
C ALA A 42 4.51 10.14 -15.94
N SER A 43 5.41 10.22 -14.94
CA SER A 43 6.79 9.80 -15.08
C SER A 43 6.93 8.32 -15.46
N GLN A 44 8.08 7.92 -15.99
CA GLN A 44 8.35 6.52 -16.33
C GLN A 44 8.23 5.60 -15.11
N ALA A 45 8.56 6.09 -13.93
CA ALA A 45 8.37 5.35 -12.68
C ALA A 45 6.89 5.05 -12.41
N ILE A 46 6.01 6.06 -12.51
CA ILE A 46 4.55 5.91 -12.35
C ILE A 46 4.00 4.93 -13.39
N GLN A 47 4.38 5.09 -14.66
CA GLN A 47 3.98 4.17 -15.72
C GLN A 47 4.42 2.73 -15.44
N THR A 48 5.59 2.55 -14.83
CA THR A 48 6.09 1.22 -14.43
C THR A 48 5.21 0.62 -13.33
N TYR A 49 4.81 1.39 -12.31
CA TYR A 49 3.87 0.93 -11.29
C TYR A 49 2.52 0.52 -11.87
N VAL A 50 1.98 1.30 -12.81
CA VAL A 50 0.73 0.95 -13.51
C VAL A 50 0.90 -0.35 -14.30
N ARG A 51 2.00 -0.52 -15.05
CA ARG A 51 2.28 -1.78 -15.76
C ARG A 51 2.37 -2.98 -14.81
N MET A 52 2.97 -2.82 -13.63
CA MET A 52 3.04 -3.90 -12.64
C MET A 52 1.66 -4.28 -12.10
N LYS A 53 0.80 -3.30 -11.81
CA LYS A 53 -0.60 -3.54 -11.42
C LYS A 53 -1.37 -4.26 -12.54
N THR A 54 -1.26 -3.78 -13.78
CA THR A 54 -1.94 -4.39 -14.95
C THR A 54 -1.47 -5.84 -15.19
N ARG A 55 -0.17 -6.10 -15.06
CA ARG A 55 0.37 -7.45 -15.16
C ARG A 55 -0.15 -8.37 -14.06
N TYR A 56 -0.19 -7.87 -12.82
CA TYR A 56 -0.74 -8.65 -11.70
C TYR A 56 -2.22 -8.98 -11.93
N ALA A 57 -3.00 -8.01 -12.38
CA ALA A 57 -4.42 -8.19 -12.74
C ALA A 57 -4.62 -9.27 -13.81
N ALA A 58 -3.83 -9.22 -14.88
CA ALA A 58 -3.88 -10.21 -15.96
C ALA A 58 -3.62 -11.64 -15.45
N ASP A 59 -2.64 -11.80 -14.54
CA ASP A 59 -2.31 -13.09 -13.94
C ASP A 59 -3.45 -13.68 -13.09
N ILE A 60 -4.35 -12.84 -12.57
CA ILE A 60 -5.53 -13.26 -11.78
C ILE A 60 -6.85 -13.07 -12.54
N LEU A 61 -6.78 -12.83 -13.85
CA LEU A 61 -7.94 -12.72 -14.74
C LEU A 61 -8.87 -11.54 -14.44
N ILE A 62 -8.34 -10.41 -14.01
CA ILE A 62 -9.07 -9.17 -13.75
C ILE A 62 -8.87 -8.20 -14.93
N ASP A 63 -9.94 -7.55 -15.36
CA ASP A 63 -9.91 -6.56 -16.42
C ASP A 63 -9.48 -5.20 -15.88
N VAL A 64 -8.49 -4.56 -16.52
CA VAL A 64 -8.00 -3.23 -16.15
C VAL A 64 -8.13 -2.28 -17.32
N ASN A 65 -8.79 -1.15 -17.09
CA ASN A 65 -8.82 -0.01 -18.00
C ASN A 65 -7.92 1.10 -17.46
N VAL A 66 -6.85 1.41 -18.18
CA VAL A 66 -5.93 2.50 -17.83
C VAL A 66 -6.28 3.74 -18.65
N GLN A 67 -6.57 4.84 -17.98
CA GLN A 67 -6.91 6.13 -18.56
C GLN A 67 -5.82 7.15 -18.24
N ALA A 68 -5.05 7.54 -19.26
CA ALA A 68 -4.08 8.63 -19.15
C ALA A 68 -4.75 9.94 -19.60
N VAL A 69 -5.05 10.82 -18.64
CA VAL A 69 -5.83 12.04 -18.88
C VAL A 69 -5.07 13.30 -18.47
N ALA A 70 -5.49 14.47 -18.99
CA ALA A 70 -4.96 15.74 -18.53
C ALA A 70 -5.44 16.03 -17.10
N GLN A 71 -4.68 16.84 -16.35
CA GLN A 71 -5.05 17.24 -14.97
C GLN A 71 -6.49 17.76 -14.88
N ALA A 72 -6.93 18.59 -15.85
CA ALA A 72 -8.28 19.16 -15.86
C ALA A 72 -9.38 18.12 -16.04
N ASP A 73 -9.08 16.97 -16.64
CA ASP A 73 -10.05 15.94 -16.98
C ASP A 73 -10.16 14.82 -15.92
N ILE A 74 -9.27 14.82 -14.90
CA ILE A 74 -9.24 13.76 -13.88
C ILE A 74 -10.57 13.65 -13.15
N ALA A 75 -11.18 14.77 -12.75
CA ALA A 75 -12.46 14.76 -12.05
C ALA A 75 -13.59 14.13 -12.90
N ALA A 76 -13.67 14.49 -14.18
CA ALA A 76 -14.65 13.93 -15.11
C ALA A 76 -14.42 12.43 -15.36
N ALA A 77 -13.16 11.99 -15.44
CA ALA A 77 -12.81 10.58 -15.58
C ALA A 77 -13.22 9.76 -14.33
N ILE A 78 -13.04 10.33 -13.12
CA ILE A 78 -13.49 9.70 -11.86
C ILE A 78 -15.03 9.60 -11.86
N GLU A 79 -15.73 10.68 -12.20
CA GLU A 79 -17.19 10.68 -12.24
C GLU A 79 -17.74 9.65 -13.24
N GLN A 80 -17.15 9.56 -14.43
CA GLN A 80 -17.52 8.55 -15.42
C GLN A 80 -17.32 7.12 -14.88
N ALA A 81 -16.19 6.85 -14.21
CA ALA A 81 -15.91 5.55 -13.63
C ALA A 81 -16.82 5.23 -12.43
N ASN A 82 -17.19 6.24 -11.62
CA ASN A 82 -18.17 6.08 -10.56
C ASN A 82 -19.54 5.65 -11.10
N ASN A 83 -19.97 6.25 -12.22
CA ASN A 83 -21.28 6.00 -12.84
C ASN A 83 -21.30 4.71 -13.69
N ASP A 84 -20.14 4.15 -14.07
CA ASP A 84 -20.08 2.86 -14.78
C ASP A 84 -20.35 1.70 -13.82
N SER A 85 -21.55 1.13 -13.94
CA SER A 85 -21.94 -0.02 -13.11
C SER A 85 -21.08 -1.27 -13.36
N ALA A 86 -20.37 -1.37 -14.46
CA ALA A 86 -19.43 -2.48 -14.72
C ALA A 86 -18.11 -2.35 -13.95
N VAL A 87 -17.78 -1.16 -13.38
CA VAL A 87 -16.56 -0.90 -12.64
C VAL A 87 -16.79 -1.15 -11.15
N GLN A 88 -15.94 -1.99 -10.55
CA GLN A 88 -15.97 -2.28 -9.12
C GLN A 88 -14.82 -1.59 -8.33
N GLY A 89 -13.78 -1.13 -9.02
CA GLY A 89 -12.69 -0.42 -8.37
C GLY A 89 -12.12 0.70 -9.22
N ILE A 90 -11.70 1.78 -8.54
CA ILE A 90 -11.06 2.94 -9.14
C ILE A 90 -9.79 3.25 -8.37
N ILE A 91 -8.73 3.57 -9.09
CA ILE A 91 -7.46 4.07 -8.55
C ILE A 91 -7.15 5.40 -9.21
N LEU A 92 -6.92 6.43 -8.42
CA LEU A 92 -6.19 7.61 -8.86
C LEU A 92 -4.70 7.36 -8.65
N GLN A 93 -3.97 7.11 -9.73
CA GLN A 93 -2.54 6.84 -9.65
C GLN A 93 -1.75 8.11 -9.33
N LEU A 94 -1.14 8.12 -8.16
CA LEU A 94 -0.35 9.24 -7.66
C LEU A 94 1.16 9.11 -8.00
N PRO A 95 1.91 10.24 -8.03
CA PRO A 95 1.40 11.62 -7.97
C PRO A 95 0.72 12.07 -9.28
N ILE A 96 -0.18 13.02 -9.15
CA ILE A 96 -0.78 13.78 -10.27
C ILE A 96 0.03 15.05 -10.53
N ASP A 97 -0.23 15.77 -11.65
CA ASP A 97 0.55 16.96 -12.03
C ASP A 97 0.40 18.09 -10.99
N ASP A 98 -0.81 18.35 -10.52
CA ASP A 98 -1.08 19.28 -9.42
C ASP A 98 -1.35 18.52 -8.12
N VAL A 99 -0.30 18.28 -7.35
CA VAL A 99 -0.37 17.53 -6.08
C VAL A 99 -1.27 18.20 -5.03
N SER A 100 -1.56 19.49 -5.14
CA SER A 100 -2.45 20.21 -4.22
C SER A 100 -3.89 19.72 -4.32
N GLN A 101 -4.29 19.18 -5.47
CA GLN A 101 -5.64 18.65 -5.72
C GLN A 101 -5.80 17.18 -5.31
N THR A 102 -4.73 16.51 -4.90
CA THR A 102 -4.75 15.06 -4.62
C THR A 102 -5.87 14.66 -3.67
N GLU A 103 -5.98 15.33 -2.53
CA GLU A 103 -6.98 15.00 -1.53
C GLU A 103 -8.42 15.19 -2.05
N LYS A 104 -8.67 16.33 -2.69
CA LYS A 104 -9.96 16.63 -3.29
C LYS A 104 -10.37 15.59 -4.33
N LEU A 105 -9.45 15.19 -5.20
CA LEU A 105 -9.73 14.22 -6.26
C LEU A 105 -9.91 12.80 -5.72
N CYS A 106 -9.11 12.37 -4.72
CA CYS A 106 -9.34 11.08 -4.06
C CYS A 106 -10.72 10.99 -3.41
N GLN A 107 -11.24 12.11 -2.88
CA GLN A 107 -12.57 12.13 -2.26
C GLN A 107 -13.73 12.10 -3.25
N LEU A 108 -13.49 12.29 -4.55
CA LEU A 108 -14.52 12.12 -5.59
C LEU A 108 -14.79 10.66 -5.93
N ILE A 109 -13.88 9.76 -5.58
CA ILE A 109 -14.08 8.32 -5.82
C ILE A 109 -15.16 7.81 -4.88
N ALA A 110 -16.15 7.10 -5.42
CA ALA A 110 -17.22 6.49 -4.64
C ALA A 110 -16.62 5.55 -3.57
N PRO A 111 -17.03 5.65 -2.30
CA PRO A 111 -16.42 4.92 -1.19
C PRO A 111 -16.29 3.41 -1.41
N GLU A 112 -17.28 2.80 -2.04
CA GLU A 112 -17.34 1.37 -2.36
C GLU A 112 -16.46 0.97 -3.55
N LYS A 113 -15.96 1.94 -4.33
CA LYS A 113 -15.05 1.73 -5.46
C LYS A 113 -13.62 2.20 -5.19
N ASP A 114 -13.36 2.86 -4.07
CA ASP A 114 -12.02 3.32 -3.67
C ASP A 114 -11.20 2.17 -3.11
N VAL A 115 -10.72 1.30 -4.00
CA VAL A 115 -9.97 0.08 -3.62
C VAL A 115 -8.55 0.36 -3.14
N ASP A 116 -8.04 1.58 -3.32
CA ASP A 116 -6.74 2.01 -2.76
C ASP A 116 -6.88 2.56 -1.33
N GLY A 117 -8.12 2.93 -0.94
CA GLY A 117 -8.44 3.37 0.41
C GLY A 117 -7.87 4.74 0.76
N LEU A 118 -7.81 5.68 -0.20
CA LEU A 118 -7.23 7.01 -0.01
C LEU A 118 -8.27 8.11 0.28
N GLY A 119 -9.53 7.87 -0.04
CA GLY A 119 -10.64 8.76 0.32
C GLY A 119 -10.98 8.67 1.80
N ALA A 120 -11.37 9.79 2.41
CA ALA A 120 -11.68 9.85 3.84
C ALA A 120 -12.86 8.93 4.24
N SER A 121 -13.81 8.72 3.33
CA SER A 121 -15.00 7.86 3.49
C SER A 121 -14.88 6.50 2.82
N SER A 122 -13.69 6.12 2.35
CA SER A 122 -13.47 4.82 1.70
C SER A 122 -13.99 3.66 2.54
N THR A 123 -14.62 2.69 1.88
CA THR A 123 -15.07 1.43 2.50
C THR A 123 -13.87 0.56 2.87
N TYR A 124 -12.75 0.75 2.21
CA TYR A 124 -11.53 -0.05 2.40
C TYR A 124 -10.46 0.74 3.14
N PRO A 125 -9.65 0.09 3.97
CA PRO A 125 -8.45 0.72 4.52
C PRO A 125 -7.43 1.03 3.41
N SER A 126 -6.46 1.91 3.69
CA SER A 126 -5.35 2.14 2.75
C SER A 126 -4.67 0.82 2.40
N ALA A 127 -4.55 0.53 1.10
CA ALA A 127 -3.96 -0.71 0.61
C ALA A 127 -2.52 -0.91 1.10
N THR A 128 -1.73 0.16 1.20
CA THR A 128 -0.35 0.07 1.70
C THR A 128 -0.31 -0.16 3.21
N ALA A 129 -1.18 0.49 4.00
CA ALA A 129 -1.26 0.26 5.44
C ALA A 129 -1.66 -1.19 5.75
N GLN A 130 -2.65 -1.71 5.04
CA GLN A 130 -3.07 -3.11 5.19
C GLN A 130 -2.00 -4.09 4.69
N ALA A 131 -1.24 -3.74 3.65
CA ALA A 131 -0.13 -4.56 3.17
C ALA A 131 0.98 -4.71 4.22
N ILE A 132 1.26 -3.67 5.01
CA ILE A 132 2.19 -3.74 6.14
C ILE A 132 1.65 -4.70 7.21
N ASP A 133 0.38 -4.59 7.54
CA ASP A 133 -0.28 -5.48 8.51
C ASP A 133 -0.25 -6.95 8.04
N TRP A 134 -0.57 -7.20 6.78
CA TRP A 134 -0.49 -8.53 6.17
C TRP A 134 0.93 -9.09 6.13
N LEU A 135 1.93 -8.23 5.89
CA LEU A 135 3.34 -8.63 5.92
C LEU A 135 3.72 -9.16 7.29
N LEU A 136 3.40 -8.41 8.34
CA LEU A 136 3.71 -8.79 9.71
C LEU A 136 2.97 -10.06 10.13
N ALA A 137 1.67 -10.13 9.86
CA ALA A 137 0.85 -11.32 10.15
C ALA A 137 1.34 -12.56 9.39
N GLY A 138 1.72 -12.43 8.12
CA GLY A 138 2.23 -13.53 7.30
C GLY A 138 3.57 -14.11 7.80
N TYR A 139 4.29 -13.35 8.60
CA TYR A 139 5.52 -13.80 9.28
C TYR A 139 5.32 -14.12 10.76
N ASN A 140 4.07 -14.22 11.23
CA ASN A 140 3.68 -14.50 12.61
C ASN A 140 4.29 -13.49 13.60
N ILE A 141 4.30 -12.21 13.22
CA ILE A 141 4.75 -11.13 14.10
C ILE A 141 3.51 -10.56 14.80
N GLU A 142 3.35 -10.97 16.06
CA GLU A 142 2.30 -10.45 16.93
C GLU A 142 2.61 -9.01 17.33
N LEU A 143 1.60 -8.14 17.24
CA LEU A 143 1.72 -6.72 17.60
C LEU A 143 1.15 -6.39 18.99
N SER A 144 0.40 -7.32 19.58
CA SER A 144 -0.10 -7.20 20.95
C SER A 144 1.08 -7.03 21.92
N ASP A 145 0.95 -6.15 22.89
CA ASP A 145 1.94 -5.88 23.92
C ASP A 145 3.32 -5.40 23.40
N LYS A 146 3.39 -5.01 22.12
CA LYS A 146 4.59 -4.43 21.51
C LYS A 146 4.58 -2.91 21.55
N GLN A 147 5.77 -2.34 21.76
CA GLN A 147 6.03 -0.93 21.51
C GLN A 147 6.27 -0.75 20.01
N ILE A 148 5.39 0.00 19.36
CA ILE A 148 5.41 0.17 17.90
C ILE A 148 5.74 1.61 17.56
N ALA A 149 6.74 1.82 16.70
CA ALA A 149 7.04 3.13 16.12
C ALA A 149 6.57 3.19 14.67
N ILE A 150 5.91 4.29 14.31
CA ILE A 150 5.70 4.70 12.92
C ILE A 150 6.50 5.97 12.69
N VAL A 151 7.48 5.91 11.80
CA VAL A 151 8.31 7.06 11.40
C VAL A 151 7.83 7.57 10.05
N GLY A 152 7.28 8.78 10.06
CA GLY A 152 6.60 9.39 8.92
C GLY A 152 5.07 9.30 9.03
N ARG A 153 4.41 10.46 9.11
CA ARG A 153 2.94 10.58 9.21
C ARG A 153 2.31 11.03 7.89
N GLY A 154 2.86 10.47 6.78
CA GLY A 154 2.35 10.76 5.43
C GLY A 154 0.93 10.22 5.21
N LYS A 155 0.15 10.94 4.37
CA LYS A 155 -1.26 10.63 4.08
C LYS A 155 -1.48 9.25 3.43
N LEU A 156 -0.49 8.74 2.70
CA LEU A 156 -0.62 7.47 1.95
C LEU A 156 -0.35 6.24 2.81
N VAL A 157 0.53 6.35 3.81
CA VAL A 157 1.00 5.19 4.58
C VAL A 157 0.91 5.42 6.08
N GLY A 158 1.69 6.35 6.63
CA GLY A 158 1.86 6.44 8.09
C GLY A 158 0.59 6.84 8.83
N ALA A 159 -0.14 7.86 8.37
CA ALA A 159 -1.38 8.28 9.02
C ALA A 159 -2.50 7.21 8.91
N PRO A 160 -2.74 6.55 7.76
CA PRO A 160 -3.67 5.43 7.68
C PRO A 160 -3.27 4.25 8.57
N LEU A 161 -1.98 3.92 8.63
CA LEU A 161 -1.48 2.83 9.48
C LEU A 161 -1.66 3.14 10.96
N GLU A 162 -1.32 4.36 11.39
CA GLU A 162 -1.58 4.84 12.75
C GLU A 162 -3.06 4.68 13.11
N LYS A 163 -3.97 5.17 12.25
CA LYS A 163 -5.41 5.07 12.48
C LYS A 163 -5.86 3.62 12.65
N MET A 164 -5.45 2.76 11.73
CA MET A 164 -5.82 1.33 11.72
C MET A 164 -5.34 0.61 12.98
N TRP A 165 -4.10 0.82 13.39
CA TRP A 165 -3.53 0.13 14.55
C TRP A 165 -4.03 0.69 15.88
N ARG A 166 -4.25 2.02 15.99
CA ARG A 166 -4.88 2.60 17.18
C ARG A 166 -6.32 2.13 17.37
N GLN A 167 -7.09 1.95 16.29
CA GLN A 167 -8.44 1.38 16.37
C GLN A 167 -8.45 -0.06 16.88
N ARG A 168 -7.36 -0.81 16.71
CA ARG A 168 -7.16 -2.15 17.26
C ARG A 168 -6.59 -2.16 18.68
N GLY A 169 -6.41 -0.99 19.30
CA GLY A 169 -5.88 -0.86 20.65
C GLY A 169 -4.36 -1.07 20.77
N LEU A 170 -3.61 -1.04 19.65
CA LEU A 170 -2.17 -1.22 19.67
C LEU A 170 -1.44 0.02 20.21
N ASN A 171 -0.32 -0.20 20.89
CA ASN A 171 0.53 0.86 21.44
C ASN A 171 1.45 1.44 20.37
N VAL A 172 0.98 2.49 19.69
CA VAL A 172 1.66 3.13 18.56
C VAL A 172 2.17 4.51 18.93
N GLN A 173 3.47 4.72 18.77
CA GLN A 173 4.14 6.03 18.82
C GLN A 173 4.42 6.49 17.39
N VAL A 174 4.13 7.76 17.10
CA VAL A 174 4.31 8.33 15.77
C VAL A 174 5.35 9.43 15.81
N TYR A 175 6.28 9.38 14.87
CA TYR A 175 7.35 10.34 14.70
C TYR A 175 7.23 11.01 13.33
N ASP A 176 7.40 12.32 13.31
CA ASP A 176 7.35 13.14 12.11
C ASP A 176 8.29 14.36 12.23
N LYS A 177 8.17 15.34 11.34
CA LYS A 177 9.01 16.54 11.37
C LYS A 177 8.80 17.41 12.62
N THR A 178 7.63 17.31 13.27
CA THR A 178 7.30 18.06 14.49
C THR A 178 7.69 17.32 15.77
N ASN A 179 7.77 16.01 15.70
CA ASN A 179 8.20 15.11 16.76
C ASN A 179 9.19 14.10 16.16
N PRO A 180 10.47 14.48 15.93
CA PRO A 180 11.43 13.61 15.24
C PRO A 180 11.82 12.38 16.08
N ALA A 181 11.99 11.26 15.39
CA ALA A 181 12.51 10.05 16.01
C ALA A 181 13.97 10.25 16.43
N THR A 182 14.31 9.78 17.65
CA THR A 182 15.68 9.74 18.16
C THR A 182 16.11 8.30 18.36
N ALA A 183 17.42 8.06 18.48
CA ALA A 183 17.94 6.73 18.81
C ALA A 183 17.32 6.20 20.11
N ASP A 184 17.29 7.00 21.16
CA ASP A 184 16.71 6.64 22.45
C ASP A 184 15.24 6.24 22.39
N SER A 185 14.47 6.88 21.49
CA SER A 185 13.05 6.58 21.33
C SER A 185 12.83 5.30 20.55
N LEU A 186 13.58 5.07 19.47
CA LEU A 186 13.40 3.90 18.59
C LEU A 186 14.01 2.62 19.20
N GLN A 187 15.10 2.72 19.97
CA GLN A 187 15.67 1.57 20.67
C GLN A 187 14.72 0.91 21.70
N LYS A 188 13.68 1.61 22.12
CA LYS A 188 12.64 1.07 23.01
C LYS A 188 11.54 0.33 22.27
N CYS A 189 11.54 0.39 20.93
CA CYS A 189 10.47 -0.17 20.11
C CYS A 189 10.81 -1.59 19.64
N ASN A 190 9.81 -2.45 19.68
CA ASN A 190 9.91 -3.83 19.18
C ASN A 190 9.67 -3.90 17.67
N VAL A 191 8.84 -2.97 17.15
CA VAL A 191 8.48 -2.88 15.74
C VAL A 191 8.64 -1.43 15.29
N ILE A 192 9.37 -1.22 14.21
CA ILE A 192 9.57 0.09 13.58
C ILE A 192 9.08 0.00 12.15
N VAL A 193 8.12 0.86 11.79
CA VAL A 193 7.69 1.05 10.41
C VAL A 193 8.11 2.43 9.96
N THR A 194 8.85 2.52 8.87
CA THR A 194 9.26 3.80 8.30
C THR A 194 8.59 4.05 6.95
N ALA A 195 8.07 5.27 6.76
CA ALA A 195 7.32 5.70 5.58
C ALA A 195 7.49 7.22 5.34
N THR A 196 8.73 7.70 5.34
CA THR A 196 9.05 9.13 5.20
C THR A 196 9.39 9.53 3.78
N GLY A 197 9.94 8.60 2.99
CA GLY A 197 10.52 8.89 1.69
C GLY A 197 11.85 9.67 1.79
N VAL A 198 12.50 9.65 2.97
CA VAL A 198 13.81 10.26 3.19
C VAL A 198 14.85 9.14 3.26
N PRO A 199 15.73 9.01 2.26
CA PRO A 199 16.73 7.95 2.24
C PRO A 199 17.65 7.97 3.46
N HIS A 200 18.02 6.78 3.91
CA HIS A 200 19.02 6.57 4.98
C HIS A 200 18.70 7.25 6.32
N LEU A 201 17.42 7.61 6.55
CA LEU A 201 16.99 8.27 7.80
C LEU A 201 17.16 7.37 9.03
N ILE A 202 16.91 6.07 8.89
CA ILE A 202 16.96 5.10 9.98
C ILE A 202 18.32 4.39 9.96
N THR A 203 19.12 4.65 10.97
CA THR A 203 20.49 4.17 11.07
C THR A 203 20.63 3.04 12.09
N SER A 204 21.80 2.35 12.12
CA SER A 204 22.01 1.16 12.96
C SER A 204 21.93 1.45 14.45
N GLU A 205 22.40 2.60 14.91
CA GLU A 205 22.34 3.03 16.32
C GLU A 205 20.92 3.33 16.80
N MET A 206 19.97 3.51 15.90
CA MET A 206 18.56 3.74 16.25
C MET A 206 17.79 2.46 16.55
N ILE A 207 18.35 1.29 16.25
CA ILE A 207 17.62 0.02 16.27
C ILE A 207 18.22 -0.93 17.29
N ALA A 208 17.44 -1.37 18.27
CA ALA A 208 17.83 -2.39 19.23
C ALA A 208 17.94 -3.79 18.58
N PRO A 209 18.70 -4.75 19.17
CA PRO A 209 18.63 -6.14 18.76
C PRO A 209 17.19 -6.69 18.79
N GLU A 210 16.90 -7.70 17.98
CA GLU A 210 15.60 -8.39 17.85
C GLU A 210 14.43 -7.51 17.36
N THR A 211 14.69 -6.24 17.02
CA THR A 211 13.67 -5.34 16.47
C THR A 211 13.22 -5.81 15.08
N VAL A 212 11.92 -5.67 14.82
CA VAL A 212 11.31 -5.85 13.50
C VAL A 212 11.23 -4.51 12.79
N VAL A 213 11.83 -4.40 11.60
CA VAL A 213 11.88 -3.16 10.82
C VAL A 213 11.15 -3.34 9.49
N VAL A 214 10.12 -2.54 9.27
CA VAL A 214 9.39 -2.49 7.99
C VAL A 214 9.72 -1.18 7.29
N ASP A 215 10.54 -1.25 6.25
CA ASP A 215 10.83 -0.11 5.39
C ASP A 215 9.76 -0.01 4.30
N ALA A 216 8.85 0.94 4.45
CA ALA A 216 7.82 1.30 3.47
C ALA A 216 8.12 2.63 2.77
N GLY A 217 9.30 3.22 3.06
CA GLY A 217 9.77 4.42 2.37
C GLY A 217 10.12 4.14 0.91
N THR A 218 9.88 5.12 0.06
CA THR A 218 10.26 5.06 -1.35
C THR A 218 10.74 6.43 -1.81
N ALA A 219 11.99 6.49 -2.19
CA ALA A 219 12.60 7.63 -2.86
C ALA A 219 13.36 7.16 -4.10
N SER A 220 13.78 8.08 -4.94
CA SER A 220 14.60 7.77 -6.11
C SER A 220 15.91 8.55 -6.02
N GLU A 221 17.02 7.82 -5.97
CA GLU A 221 18.36 8.37 -6.05
C GLU A 221 19.07 7.86 -7.30
N GLY A 222 19.47 8.75 -8.20
CA GLY A 222 20.10 8.36 -9.46
C GLY A 222 19.28 7.39 -10.33
N GLY A 223 17.94 7.39 -10.22
CA GLY A 223 17.05 6.46 -10.91
C GLY A 223 16.90 5.08 -10.21
N VAL A 224 17.55 4.88 -9.07
CA VAL A 224 17.42 3.68 -8.25
C VAL A 224 16.43 3.95 -7.12
N LEU A 225 15.52 3.02 -6.88
CA LEU A 225 14.58 3.07 -5.76
C LEU A 225 15.35 2.73 -4.48
N VAL A 226 15.26 3.64 -3.49
CA VAL A 226 15.85 3.50 -2.17
C VAL A 226 14.78 3.65 -1.10
N GLY A 227 14.98 2.98 0.03
CA GLY A 227 14.11 3.09 1.21
C GLY A 227 14.63 4.12 2.21
N ASP A 228 13.95 4.21 3.34
CA ASP A 228 14.31 5.11 4.44
C ASP A 228 15.42 4.53 5.32
N VAL A 229 15.67 3.23 5.26
CA VAL A 229 16.62 2.51 6.12
C VAL A 229 18.00 2.48 5.48
N ASP A 230 19.03 2.84 6.27
CA ASP A 230 20.41 2.82 5.84
C ASP A 230 20.90 1.41 5.49
N ASP A 231 21.82 1.30 4.53
CA ASP A 231 22.34 0.03 4.05
C ASP A 231 23.09 -0.75 5.13
N ALA A 232 23.75 -0.06 6.11
CA ALA A 232 24.41 -0.71 7.23
C ALA A 232 23.44 -1.48 8.14
N VAL A 233 22.18 -1.00 8.27
CA VAL A 233 21.13 -1.74 9.01
C VAL A 233 20.81 -3.07 8.33
N ARG A 234 20.82 -3.09 7.00
CA ARG A 234 20.52 -4.29 6.20
C ARG A 234 21.61 -5.36 6.28
N GLN A 235 22.78 -5.02 6.83
CA GLN A 235 23.86 -6.00 7.08
C GLN A 235 23.76 -6.64 8.47
N ARG A 236 22.89 -6.15 9.35
CA ARG A 236 22.71 -6.69 10.69
C ARG A 236 22.03 -8.06 10.65
N SER A 237 22.55 -9.00 11.45
CA SER A 237 22.00 -10.37 11.58
C SER A 237 21.03 -10.54 12.74
N ASP A 238 21.01 -9.58 13.66
CA ASP A 238 20.27 -9.61 14.92
C ASP A 238 18.87 -8.94 14.85
N ILE A 239 18.40 -8.57 13.66
CA ILE A 239 17.10 -7.97 13.43
C ILE A 239 16.29 -8.73 12.37
N THR A 240 14.99 -8.44 12.31
CA THR A 240 14.10 -8.88 11.22
C THR A 240 13.74 -7.65 10.38
N ILE A 241 13.94 -7.69 9.07
CA ILE A 241 13.75 -6.50 8.22
C ILE A 241 13.17 -6.85 6.85
N THR A 242 12.43 -5.92 6.23
CA THR A 242 12.06 -6.01 4.82
C THR A 242 13.29 -5.94 3.92
N PRO A 243 13.34 -6.73 2.82
CA PRO A 243 14.40 -6.58 1.82
C PRO A 243 14.31 -5.21 1.14
N GLN A 244 15.41 -4.74 0.56
CA GLN A 244 15.44 -3.47 -0.20
C GLN A 244 14.45 -3.47 -1.37
N LYS A 245 14.23 -4.64 -2.00
CA LYS A 245 13.22 -4.85 -3.05
C LYS A 245 12.35 -6.05 -2.70
N GLY A 246 11.04 -5.93 -2.91
CA GLY A 246 10.13 -7.04 -2.66
C GLY A 246 9.56 -7.10 -1.24
N GLY A 247 9.68 -6.03 -0.46
CA GLY A 247 9.04 -5.85 0.85
C GLY A 247 7.55 -5.53 0.73
N VAL A 248 7.13 -4.33 1.16
CA VAL A 248 5.72 -3.91 1.22
C VAL A 248 5.06 -3.78 -0.16
N GLY A 249 5.76 -3.21 -1.15
CA GLY A 249 5.19 -2.87 -2.46
C GLY A 249 4.44 -4.01 -3.17
N PRO A 250 4.97 -5.24 -3.27
CA PRO A 250 4.24 -6.37 -3.85
C PRO A 250 2.92 -6.68 -3.15
N LEU A 251 2.88 -6.56 -1.82
CA LEU A 251 1.66 -6.81 -1.05
C LEU A 251 0.62 -5.69 -1.21
N THR A 252 1.03 -4.45 -1.45
CA THR A 252 0.10 -3.36 -1.77
C THR A 252 -0.77 -3.73 -2.97
N TYR A 253 -0.19 -4.32 -4.02
CA TYR A 253 -0.97 -4.80 -5.17
C TYR A 253 -1.92 -5.93 -4.77
N ALA A 254 -1.45 -6.90 -3.98
CA ALA A 254 -2.28 -8.00 -3.52
C ALA A 254 -3.49 -7.51 -2.72
N VAL A 255 -3.31 -6.58 -1.79
CA VAL A 255 -4.39 -5.97 -1.00
C VAL A 255 -5.38 -5.23 -1.89
N LEU A 256 -4.88 -4.40 -2.79
CA LEU A 256 -5.71 -3.64 -3.72
C LEU A 256 -6.64 -4.54 -4.54
N PHE A 257 -6.13 -5.65 -5.06
CA PHE A 257 -6.94 -6.61 -5.81
C PHE A 257 -7.84 -7.46 -4.89
N ASP A 258 -7.49 -7.62 -3.61
CA ASP A 258 -8.39 -8.24 -2.63
C ASP A 258 -9.63 -7.35 -2.39
N HIS A 259 -9.43 -6.03 -2.21
CA HIS A 259 -10.53 -5.07 -2.12
C HIS A 259 -11.42 -5.08 -3.36
N LEU A 260 -10.83 -5.15 -4.55
CA LEU A 260 -11.58 -5.22 -5.80
C LEU A 260 -12.43 -6.50 -5.91
N ILE A 261 -11.87 -7.65 -5.50
CA ILE A 261 -12.60 -8.93 -5.45
C ILE A 261 -13.73 -8.85 -4.43
N GLU A 262 -13.46 -8.26 -3.26
CA GLU A 262 -14.47 -8.03 -2.22
C GLU A 262 -15.60 -7.13 -2.72
N ALA A 263 -15.29 -6.01 -3.41
CA ALA A 263 -16.27 -5.14 -4.05
C ALA A 263 -17.17 -5.91 -5.02
N CYS A 264 -16.58 -6.81 -5.81
CA CYS A 264 -17.32 -7.65 -6.73
C CYS A 264 -18.21 -8.67 -5.99
N LEU A 265 -17.72 -9.30 -4.92
CA LEU A 265 -18.49 -10.24 -4.08
C LEU A 265 -19.69 -9.56 -3.41
N ARG A 266 -19.51 -8.35 -2.86
CA ARG A 266 -20.60 -7.54 -2.28
C ARG A 266 -21.68 -7.26 -3.32
N ARG A 267 -21.28 -6.93 -4.54
CA ARG A 267 -22.22 -6.65 -5.62
C ARG A 267 -23.08 -7.86 -6.01
N VAL A 268 -22.54 -9.08 -5.94
CA VAL A 268 -23.28 -10.31 -6.21
C VAL A 268 -23.96 -10.90 -4.96
N GLY A 269 -23.98 -10.16 -3.83
CA GLY A 269 -24.68 -10.53 -2.61
C GLY A 269 -24.02 -11.69 -1.84
N LYS A 270 -22.68 -11.76 -1.88
CA LYS A 270 -21.90 -12.83 -1.22
C LYS A 270 -21.04 -12.34 -0.04
N LEU A 271 -21.10 -11.05 0.28
CA LEU A 271 -20.56 -10.39 1.47
C LEU A 271 -21.54 -9.35 2.01
#